data_7e99fd3eda6b0580bea80fb19bd6dfa7
#
_entry.id   7e99fd3eda6b0580bea80fb19bd6dfa7
#
_cell.length_a   1.000
_cell.length_b   1.000
_cell.length_c   1.000
_cell.angle_alpha   90.00
_cell.angle_beta   90.00
_cell.angle_gamma   90.00
#
_symmetry.space_group_name_H-M   'P 1'
#
loop_
_entity.id
_entity.type
_entity.pdbx_description
1 polymer ?
#
loop_
_entity_poly.entity_id
_entity_poly.type
_entity_poly.pdbx_seq_one_letter_code
_entity_poly.pdbx_strand_id
1 'polypeptide(L)'
;FKRKSKLLQSVSDLLFRLDEIQQILSGANETGMLLMKKSKLLQSVSDLTQKIAAIEGYLAKEDTVSAYHPIIKSLPKVKCASMRVQLDSYQDLFTYMPKMGEAMEKAGCICAEPDYCFTCYHDGGYKANKVDAEIFQAVTAMQDDMQDLHFVELSEVEQAVCVLHKGSYETLPYAYQALIAYMEEHGYMAAGEPREVYIDGVWNKDTSAQWL
;
A
#
# COMPACT_ATOMS: atom_id res chain seq x y z
N PHE A 1 -30.95 -34.63 2.34
CA PHE A 1 -29.65 -35.33 2.25
C PHE A 1 -28.83 -34.84 1.03
N LYS A 2 -29.37 -34.86 -0.18
CA LYS A 2 -28.66 -34.43 -1.43
C LYS A 2 -28.16 -32.97 -1.40
N ARG A 3 -28.87 -32.03 -0.73
CA ARG A 3 -28.49 -30.62 -0.65
C ARG A 3 -27.30 -30.42 0.29
N LYS A 4 -27.25 -31.11 1.43
CA LYS A 4 -26.12 -31.11 2.38
C LYS A 4 -24.86 -31.75 1.78
N SER A 5 -25.01 -32.81 1.00
CA SER A 5 -23.88 -33.47 0.32
C SER A 5 -23.23 -32.60 -0.77
N LYS A 6 -24.05 -31.88 -1.58
CA LYS A 6 -23.52 -30.90 -2.56
C LYS A 6 -22.82 -29.73 -1.89
N LEU A 7 -23.37 -29.21 -0.77
CA LEU A 7 -22.75 -28.12 -0.01
C LEU A 7 -21.40 -28.56 0.57
N LEU A 8 -21.32 -29.75 1.16
CA LEU A 8 -20.09 -30.34 1.68
C LEU A 8 -19.00 -30.46 0.61
N GLN A 9 -19.34 -30.91 -0.59
CA GLN A 9 -18.40 -31.02 -1.70
C GLN A 9 -17.89 -29.63 -2.10
N SER A 10 -18.81 -28.67 -2.31
CA SER A 10 -18.45 -27.30 -2.70
C SER A 10 -17.59 -26.59 -1.65
N VAL A 11 -17.85 -26.81 -0.37
CA VAL A 11 -17.10 -26.20 0.73
C VAL A 11 -15.72 -26.85 0.87
N SER A 12 -15.62 -28.17 0.66
CA SER A 12 -14.33 -28.88 0.64
C SER A 12 -13.45 -28.39 -0.51
N ASP A 13 -14.04 -28.19 -1.70
CA ASP A 13 -13.32 -27.71 -2.88
C ASP A 13 -12.79 -26.26 -2.71
N LEU A 14 -13.36 -25.49 -1.77
CA LEU A 14 -12.92 -24.13 -1.41
C LEU A 14 -11.85 -24.11 -0.30
N LEU A 15 -11.22 -25.23 0.02
CA LEU A 15 -10.14 -25.35 1.02
C LEU A 15 -10.54 -24.87 2.42
N PHE A 16 -11.80 -25.09 2.82
CA PHE A 16 -12.23 -24.84 4.20
C PHE A 16 -11.67 -25.91 5.16
N ARG A 17 -11.30 -25.50 6.36
CA ARG A 17 -10.91 -26.41 7.41
C ARG A 17 -12.13 -27.13 7.99
N LEU A 18 -11.92 -28.28 8.60
CA LEU A 18 -13.00 -29.10 9.16
C LEU A 18 -13.88 -28.36 10.18
N ASP A 19 -13.26 -27.54 11.02
CA ASP A 19 -13.93 -26.67 12.00
C ASP A 19 -14.80 -25.59 11.32
N GLU A 20 -14.30 -24.97 10.28
CA GLU A 20 -15.04 -23.98 9.47
C GLU A 20 -16.24 -24.66 8.75
N ILE A 21 -16.04 -25.87 8.24
CA ILE A 21 -17.13 -26.67 7.61
C ILE A 21 -18.22 -26.99 8.64
N GLN A 22 -17.86 -27.39 9.85
CA GLN A 22 -18.83 -27.67 10.91
C GLN A 22 -19.65 -26.44 11.30
N GLN A 23 -19.04 -25.27 11.37
CA GLN A 23 -19.74 -24.00 11.64
C GLN A 23 -20.72 -23.63 10.52
N ILE A 24 -20.34 -23.77 9.26
CA ILE A 24 -21.22 -23.53 8.11
C ILE A 24 -22.42 -24.50 8.15
N LEU A 25 -22.19 -25.77 8.46
CA LEU A 25 -23.25 -26.78 8.52
C LEU A 25 -24.21 -26.61 9.72
N SER A 26 -23.77 -25.94 10.78
CA SER A 26 -24.60 -25.59 11.93
C SER A 26 -25.55 -24.42 11.68
N GLY A 27 -25.45 -23.75 10.52
CA GLY A 27 -26.29 -22.61 10.12
C GLY A 27 -25.81 -21.26 10.67
N ALA A 28 -24.60 -21.20 11.23
CA ALA A 28 -24.01 -19.96 11.68
C ALA A 28 -23.48 -19.15 10.49
N ASN A 29 -24.09 -18.01 10.20
CA ASN A 29 -23.64 -16.96 9.28
C ASN A 29 -22.79 -17.41 8.06
N GLU A 30 -23.34 -18.31 7.25
CA GLU A 30 -22.69 -18.90 6.07
C GLU A 30 -22.09 -17.84 5.13
N THR A 31 -22.84 -16.79 4.84
CA THR A 31 -22.42 -15.68 3.96
C THR A 31 -21.20 -14.94 4.53
N GLY A 32 -21.19 -14.66 5.83
CA GLY A 32 -20.07 -13.99 6.49
C GLY A 32 -18.79 -14.82 6.45
N MET A 33 -18.90 -16.13 6.67
CA MET A 33 -17.75 -17.04 6.61
C MET A 33 -17.18 -17.16 5.18
N LEU A 34 -18.06 -17.22 4.17
CA LEU A 34 -17.65 -17.23 2.77
C LEU A 34 -16.95 -15.91 2.36
N LEU A 35 -17.47 -14.77 2.82
CA LEU A 35 -16.85 -13.47 2.58
C LEU A 35 -15.48 -13.37 3.26
N MET A 36 -15.34 -13.81 4.50
CA MET A 36 -14.04 -13.86 5.18
C MET A 36 -13.05 -14.77 4.46
N LYS A 37 -13.50 -15.94 3.99
CA LYS A 37 -12.65 -16.87 3.24
C LYS A 37 -12.21 -16.27 1.91
N LYS A 38 -13.14 -15.64 1.17
CA LYS A 38 -12.83 -14.91 -0.05
C LYS A 38 -11.77 -13.84 0.19
N SER A 39 -11.93 -13.03 1.24
CA SER A 39 -10.96 -11.99 1.60
C SER A 39 -9.57 -12.59 1.88
N LYS A 40 -9.48 -13.67 2.67
CA LYS A 40 -8.20 -14.36 2.94
C LYS A 40 -7.57 -14.93 1.67
N LEU A 41 -8.36 -15.48 0.76
CA LEU A 41 -7.84 -16.00 -0.51
C LEU A 41 -7.34 -14.87 -1.42
N LEU A 42 -8.05 -13.75 -1.50
CA LEU A 42 -7.59 -12.58 -2.24
C LEU A 42 -6.28 -12.03 -1.66
N GLN A 43 -6.15 -11.99 -0.34
CA GLN A 43 -4.89 -11.63 0.32
C GLN A 43 -3.75 -12.57 -0.07
N SER A 44 -4.01 -13.91 -0.02
CA SER A 44 -3.01 -14.90 -0.41
C SER A 44 -2.60 -14.79 -1.89
N VAL A 45 -3.54 -14.44 -2.77
CA VAL A 45 -3.23 -14.17 -4.18
C VAL A 45 -2.33 -12.96 -4.31
N SER A 46 -2.63 -11.86 -3.61
CA SER A 46 -1.78 -10.66 -3.59
C SER A 46 -0.36 -10.98 -3.11
N ASP A 47 -0.23 -11.70 -1.98
CA ASP A 47 1.07 -12.08 -1.42
C ASP A 47 1.87 -12.99 -2.37
N LEU A 48 1.20 -13.93 -3.04
CA LEU A 48 1.83 -14.80 -4.04
C LEU A 48 2.26 -14.03 -5.27
N THR A 49 1.44 -13.11 -5.76
CA THR A 49 1.77 -12.26 -6.90
C THR A 49 3.00 -11.41 -6.62
N GLN A 50 3.09 -10.82 -5.43
CA GLN A 50 4.27 -10.05 -5.02
C GLN A 50 5.54 -10.91 -4.92
N LYS A 51 5.43 -12.15 -4.39
CA LYS A 51 6.55 -13.09 -4.35
C LYS A 51 7.00 -13.52 -5.75
N ILE A 52 6.05 -13.75 -6.65
CA ILE A 52 6.36 -14.06 -8.06
C ILE A 52 7.07 -12.87 -8.70
N ALA A 53 6.55 -11.65 -8.54
CA ALA A 53 7.17 -10.44 -9.05
C ALA A 53 8.60 -10.25 -8.52
N ALA A 54 8.83 -10.53 -7.22
CA ALA A 54 10.16 -10.52 -6.64
C ALA A 54 11.10 -11.56 -7.26
N ILE A 55 10.61 -12.80 -7.48
CA ILE A 55 11.38 -13.86 -8.14
C ILE A 55 11.67 -13.52 -9.60
N GLU A 56 10.67 -13.04 -10.32
CA GLU A 56 10.81 -12.60 -11.72
C GLU A 56 11.81 -11.44 -11.83
N GLY A 57 11.82 -10.50 -10.86
CA GLY A 57 12.84 -9.46 -10.77
C GLY A 57 14.25 -10.00 -10.55
N TYR A 58 14.40 -11.07 -9.75
CA TYR A 58 15.67 -11.77 -9.60
C TYR A 58 16.10 -12.52 -10.87
N LEU A 59 15.16 -13.08 -11.61
CA LEU A 59 15.42 -13.83 -12.85
C LEU A 59 15.62 -12.91 -14.05
N ALA A 60 14.90 -11.78 -14.09
CA ALA A 60 14.97 -10.77 -15.14
C ALA A 60 16.12 -9.76 -14.93
N LYS A 61 17.16 -10.15 -14.23
CA LYS A 61 18.24 -9.32 -13.62
C LYS A 61 18.83 -8.22 -14.48
N GLU A 62 18.53 -8.11 -15.77
CA GLU A 62 19.09 -7.09 -16.64
C GLU A 62 18.05 -6.15 -17.29
N ASP A 63 16.84 -6.62 -17.63
CA ASP A 63 15.94 -5.82 -18.46
C ASP A 63 14.91 -4.96 -17.71
N THR A 64 14.40 -5.43 -16.56
CA THR A 64 13.29 -4.73 -15.86
C THR A 64 13.81 -3.72 -14.84
N VAL A 65 14.87 -4.04 -14.13
CA VAL A 65 15.53 -3.10 -13.19
C VAL A 65 16.28 -2.01 -13.97
N SER A 66 16.84 -2.34 -15.14
CA SER A 66 17.49 -1.36 -16.04
C SER A 66 16.53 -0.35 -16.65
N ALA A 67 15.21 -0.62 -16.63
CA ALA A 67 14.20 0.34 -17.08
C ALA A 67 13.98 1.51 -16.10
N TYR A 68 14.41 1.36 -14.84
CA TYR A 68 14.32 2.43 -13.86
C TYR A 68 15.60 3.26 -13.85
N HIS A 69 15.44 4.57 -13.79
CA HIS A 69 16.53 5.54 -13.74
C HIS A 69 16.47 6.33 -12.43
N PRO A 70 17.08 5.82 -11.34
CA PRO A 70 17.14 6.57 -10.09
C PRO A 70 17.86 7.90 -10.28
N ILE A 71 17.32 8.94 -9.66
CA ILE A 71 17.89 10.28 -9.65
C ILE A 71 18.03 10.78 -8.21
N ILE A 72 18.98 11.67 -7.99
CA ILE A 72 19.11 12.39 -6.72
C ILE A 72 18.45 13.75 -6.87
N LYS A 73 17.57 14.08 -5.93
CA LYS A 73 16.98 15.43 -5.82
C LYS A 73 16.83 15.83 -4.37
N SER A 74 16.76 17.13 -4.10
CA SER A 74 16.32 17.61 -2.78
C SER A 74 14.80 17.55 -2.66
N LEU A 75 14.31 17.27 -1.45
CA LEU A 75 12.90 17.40 -1.09
C LEU A 75 12.79 18.60 -0.16
N PRO A 76 11.98 19.61 -0.50
CA PRO A 76 11.87 20.80 0.33
C PRO A 76 11.16 20.48 1.65
N LYS A 77 11.37 21.34 2.62
CA LYS A 77 10.58 21.38 3.85
C LYS A 77 9.10 21.52 3.52
N VAL A 78 8.24 20.72 4.17
CA VAL A 78 6.82 20.70 3.88
C VAL A 78 5.98 20.56 5.14
N LYS A 79 4.87 21.29 5.21
CA LYS A 79 3.83 21.14 6.24
C LYS A 79 2.83 20.10 5.75
N CYS A 80 2.53 19.11 6.57
CA CYS A 80 1.59 18.05 6.22
C CYS A 80 0.53 17.89 7.32
N ALA A 81 -0.66 17.56 6.91
CA ALA A 81 -1.58 16.77 7.71
C ALA A 81 -1.16 15.30 7.58
N SER A 82 -1.23 14.52 8.64
CA SER A 82 -0.92 13.10 8.63
C SER A 82 -1.97 12.28 9.35
N MET A 83 -2.14 11.02 8.89
CA MET A 83 -3.00 10.03 9.53
C MET A 83 -2.25 8.70 9.59
N ARG A 84 -1.91 8.25 10.81
CA ARG A 84 -1.26 6.96 11.02
C ARG A 84 -2.30 5.88 11.27
N VAL A 85 -2.18 4.76 10.54
CA VAL A 85 -3.16 3.69 10.52
C VAL A 85 -2.48 2.33 10.51
N GLN A 86 -3.12 1.34 11.12
CA GLN A 86 -2.74 -0.06 10.94
C GLN A 86 -3.63 -0.67 9.88
N LEU A 87 -3.02 -1.08 8.77
CA LEU A 87 -3.70 -1.69 7.64
C LEU A 87 -3.67 -3.21 7.78
N ASP A 88 -4.77 -3.89 7.50
CA ASP A 88 -4.77 -5.36 7.34
C ASP A 88 -4.10 -5.76 6.02
N SER A 89 -4.17 -4.88 5.01
CA SER A 89 -3.49 -5.02 3.72
C SER A 89 -3.20 -3.65 3.10
N TYR A 90 -2.26 -3.56 2.16
CA TYR A 90 -1.96 -2.32 1.43
C TYR A 90 -3.18 -1.75 0.67
N GLN A 91 -4.13 -2.60 0.29
CA GLN A 91 -5.37 -2.18 -0.38
C GLN A 91 -6.28 -1.35 0.52
N ASP A 92 -6.12 -1.42 1.84
CA ASP A 92 -6.91 -0.62 2.77
C ASP A 92 -6.60 0.89 2.66
N LEU A 93 -5.48 1.26 2.05
CA LEU A 93 -5.18 2.65 1.71
C LEU A 93 -6.29 3.30 0.87
N PHE A 94 -6.92 2.56 -0.04
CA PHE A 94 -8.08 3.05 -0.81
C PHE A 94 -9.29 3.43 0.06
N THR A 95 -9.33 2.93 1.29
CA THR A 95 -10.36 3.28 2.27
C THR A 95 -9.89 4.41 3.18
N TYR A 96 -8.62 4.40 3.59
CA TYR A 96 -8.11 5.38 4.56
C TYR A 96 -7.76 6.72 3.93
N MET A 97 -7.29 6.78 2.68
CA MET A 97 -7.04 8.04 2.00
C MET A 97 -8.30 8.92 1.87
N PRO A 98 -9.46 8.41 1.41
CA PRO A 98 -10.70 9.20 1.43
C PRO A 98 -11.13 9.63 2.84
N LYS A 99 -10.99 8.77 3.87
CA LYS A 99 -11.30 9.13 5.27
C LYS A 99 -10.41 10.28 5.76
N MET A 100 -9.13 10.27 5.42
CA MET A 100 -8.23 11.38 5.73
C MET A 100 -8.69 12.66 5.02
N GLY A 101 -9.07 12.58 3.75
CA GLY A 101 -9.63 13.72 3.00
C GLY A 101 -10.87 14.32 3.67
N GLU A 102 -11.81 13.46 4.11
CA GLU A 102 -12.99 13.91 4.88
C GLU A 102 -12.63 14.56 6.22
N ALA A 103 -11.63 14.03 6.93
CA ALA A 103 -11.16 14.62 8.18
C ALA A 103 -10.50 15.98 7.94
N MET A 104 -9.71 16.12 6.88
CA MET A 104 -9.09 17.37 6.47
C MET A 104 -10.13 18.42 6.05
N GLU A 105 -11.17 18.04 5.33
CA GLU A 105 -12.27 18.92 4.96
C GLU A 105 -12.99 19.45 6.19
N LYS A 106 -13.34 18.57 7.14
CA LYS A 106 -13.97 18.95 8.41
C LYS A 106 -13.09 19.88 9.24
N ALA A 107 -11.76 19.71 9.18
CA ALA A 107 -10.78 20.59 9.81
C ALA A 107 -10.60 21.93 9.06
N GLY A 108 -11.16 22.08 7.86
CA GLY A 108 -10.95 23.27 7.02
C GLY A 108 -9.51 23.36 6.48
N CYS A 109 -8.83 22.22 6.29
CA CYS A 109 -7.50 22.19 5.71
C CYS A 109 -7.53 22.62 4.23
N ILE A 110 -6.49 23.33 3.83
CA ILE A 110 -6.25 23.69 2.43
C ILE A 110 -5.00 22.95 1.97
N CYS A 111 -5.14 22.07 0.98
CA CYS A 111 -4.00 21.38 0.39
C CYS A 111 -3.03 22.37 -0.26
N ALA A 112 -1.75 22.06 -0.18
CA ALA A 112 -0.71 22.85 -0.84
C ALA A 112 -0.71 22.59 -2.36
N GLU A 113 -0.21 23.54 -3.12
CA GLU A 113 0.06 23.37 -4.55
C GLU A 113 1.57 23.57 -4.80
N PRO A 114 2.20 22.68 -5.59
CA PRO A 114 1.63 21.49 -6.20
C PRO A 114 1.18 20.45 -5.15
N ASP A 115 0.19 19.64 -5.52
CA ASP A 115 -0.32 18.57 -4.67
C ASP A 115 0.79 17.58 -4.33
N TYR A 116 0.87 17.20 -3.05
CA TYR A 116 1.89 16.27 -2.56
C TYR A 116 1.29 15.37 -1.51
N CYS A 117 0.83 14.21 -1.96
CA CYS A 117 0.30 13.13 -1.14
C CYS A 117 1.25 11.94 -1.20
N PHE A 118 1.57 11.36 -0.04
CA PHE A 118 2.45 10.19 0.03
C PHE A 118 2.16 9.36 1.27
N THR A 119 2.62 8.11 1.26
CA THR A 119 2.58 7.20 2.41
C THR A 119 4.00 6.83 2.82
N CYS A 120 4.25 6.77 4.13
CA CYS A 120 5.40 6.13 4.74
C CYS A 120 4.97 4.85 5.47
N TYR A 121 5.83 3.83 5.45
CA TYR A 121 5.63 2.57 6.18
C TYR A 121 6.67 2.44 7.27
N HIS A 122 6.22 2.30 8.52
CA HIS A 122 7.08 2.33 9.71
C HIS A 122 7.56 0.95 10.15
N ASP A 123 7.32 -0.07 9.36
CA ASP A 123 7.67 -1.46 9.69
C ASP A 123 9.13 -1.83 9.40
N GLY A 124 9.89 -0.96 8.77
CA GLY A 124 11.29 -1.21 8.37
C GLY A 124 11.45 -2.25 7.27
N GLY A 125 10.37 -2.71 6.65
CA GLY A 125 10.35 -3.69 5.57
C GLY A 125 8.96 -4.17 5.23
N TYR A 126 8.85 -5.03 4.22
CA TYR A 126 7.58 -5.57 3.76
C TYR A 126 6.88 -6.42 4.83
N LYS A 127 5.61 -6.14 5.06
CA LYS A 127 4.69 -6.95 5.86
C LYS A 127 3.46 -7.35 5.04
N ALA A 128 3.04 -8.61 5.18
CA ALA A 128 1.84 -9.11 4.50
C ALA A 128 0.53 -8.66 5.15
N ASN A 129 0.56 -8.29 6.44
CA ASN A 129 -0.60 -7.85 7.22
C ASN A 129 -0.14 -7.01 8.41
N LYS A 130 -1.07 -6.28 9.03
CA LYS A 130 -0.83 -5.36 10.15
C LYS A 130 0.27 -4.36 9.81
N VAL A 131 0.17 -3.77 8.62
CA VAL A 131 1.13 -2.79 8.10
C VAL A 131 0.92 -1.48 8.84
N ASP A 132 1.98 -0.94 9.43
CA ASP A 132 1.99 0.37 10.09
C ASP A 132 2.29 1.44 9.04
N ALA A 133 1.24 2.10 8.57
CA ALA A 133 1.32 3.11 7.53
C ALA A 133 0.92 4.49 8.04
N GLU A 134 1.57 5.53 7.54
CA GLU A 134 1.20 6.90 7.78
C GLU A 134 1.02 7.63 6.45
N ILE A 135 -0.18 8.16 6.25
CA ILE A 135 -0.56 8.91 5.06
C ILE A 135 -0.31 10.38 5.32
N PHE A 136 0.32 11.06 4.39
CA PHE A 136 0.65 12.48 4.46
C PHE A 136 0.03 13.24 3.30
N GLN A 137 -0.52 14.40 3.59
CA GLN A 137 -1.01 15.36 2.60
C GLN A 137 -0.43 16.74 2.90
N ALA A 138 0.26 17.33 1.93
CA ALA A 138 0.80 18.68 2.09
C ALA A 138 -0.33 19.71 2.25
N VAL A 139 -0.16 20.62 3.22
CA VAL A 139 -1.12 21.67 3.56
C VAL A 139 -0.46 23.05 3.58
N THR A 140 -1.26 24.09 3.35
CA THR A 140 -0.77 25.47 3.35
C THR A 140 -0.47 25.99 4.75
N ALA A 141 -1.17 25.50 5.78
CA ALA A 141 -1.04 25.92 7.15
C ALA A 141 -1.11 24.75 8.13
N MET A 142 -0.35 24.85 9.22
CA MET A 142 -0.47 23.97 10.38
C MET A 142 -1.74 24.29 11.15
N GLN A 143 -2.35 23.28 11.76
CA GLN A 143 -3.49 23.41 12.67
C GLN A 143 -3.23 22.62 13.95
N ASP A 144 -4.13 22.69 14.91
CA ASP A 144 -4.09 21.84 16.09
C ASP A 144 -4.45 20.40 15.76
N ASP A 145 -3.79 19.45 16.40
CA ASP A 145 -4.05 18.03 16.23
C ASP A 145 -5.49 17.68 16.60
N MET A 146 -6.08 16.80 15.84
CA MET A 146 -7.39 16.19 16.08
C MET A 146 -7.23 14.69 16.39
N GLN A 147 -8.33 13.99 16.70
CA GLN A 147 -8.32 12.60 17.16
C GLN A 147 -7.47 11.67 16.26
N ASP A 148 -7.65 11.75 14.94
CA ASP A 148 -6.99 10.86 13.97
C ASP A 148 -6.17 11.65 12.92
N LEU A 149 -6.11 12.97 13.04
CA LEU A 149 -5.43 13.86 12.11
C LEU A 149 -4.40 14.68 12.88
N HIS A 150 -3.14 14.53 12.52
CA HIS A 150 -2.02 15.23 13.13
C HIS A 150 -1.39 16.18 12.11
N PHE A 151 -0.73 17.22 12.63
CA PHE A 151 -0.05 18.18 11.78
C PHE A 151 1.44 18.19 12.08
N VAL A 152 2.25 17.96 11.07
CA VAL A 152 3.69 17.85 11.18
C VAL A 152 4.40 18.67 10.11
N GLU A 153 5.50 19.28 10.49
CA GLU A 153 6.40 19.92 9.54
C GLU A 153 7.60 19.00 9.30
N LEU A 154 7.69 18.45 8.08
CA LEU A 154 8.79 17.61 7.68
C LEU A 154 9.97 18.47 7.23
N SER A 155 11.15 18.15 7.73
CA SER A 155 12.38 18.83 7.36
C SER A 155 12.74 18.59 5.91
N GLU A 156 13.52 19.51 5.35
CA GLU A 156 14.18 19.34 4.06
C GLU A 156 15.05 18.07 4.06
N VAL A 157 15.05 17.38 2.93
CA VAL A 157 15.99 16.29 2.63
C VAL A 157 16.88 16.75 1.49
N GLU A 158 18.15 17.01 1.79
CA GLU A 158 19.10 17.55 0.79
C GLU A 158 19.35 16.57 -0.35
N GLN A 159 19.39 15.28 -0.06
CA GLN A 159 19.65 14.21 -1.04
C GLN A 159 18.65 13.07 -0.82
N ALA A 160 17.68 12.97 -1.71
CA ALA A 160 16.77 11.85 -1.80
C ALA A 160 17.01 11.11 -3.11
N VAL A 161 17.25 9.81 -3.03
CA VAL A 161 17.25 8.94 -4.21
C VAL A 161 15.81 8.65 -4.58
N CYS A 162 15.43 9.01 -5.78
CA CYS A 162 14.05 8.90 -6.27
C CYS A 162 13.99 8.13 -7.57
N VAL A 163 12.91 7.39 -7.76
CA VAL A 163 12.59 6.70 -9.01
C VAL A 163 11.12 6.92 -9.33
N LEU A 164 10.80 7.00 -10.62
CA LEU A 164 9.42 7.01 -11.10
C LEU A 164 9.01 5.59 -11.43
N HIS A 165 7.90 5.15 -10.81
CA HIS A 165 7.25 3.90 -11.14
C HIS A 165 5.99 4.18 -11.96
N LYS A 166 5.88 3.56 -13.12
CA LYS A 166 4.67 3.62 -13.95
C LYS A 166 4.08 2.23 -14.10
N GLY A 167 2.83 2.08 -13.68
CA GLY A 167 2.14 0.81 -13.79
C GLY A 167 1.44 0.37 -12.51
N SER A 168 1.09 -0.90 -12.45
CA SER A 168 0.41 -1.51 -11.30
C SER A 168 1.31 -1.52 -10.07
N TYR A 169 0.72 -1.35 -8.87
CA TYR A 169 1.43 -1.54 -7.59
C TYR A 169 2.02 -2.94 -7.42
N GLU A 170 1.55 -3.93 -8.14
CA GLU A 170 2.12 -5.29 -8.14
C GLU A 170 3.58 -5.31 -8.64
N THR A 171 3.95 -4.36 -9.49
CA THR A 171 5.30 -4.22 -10.05
C THR A 171 6.18 -3.20 -9.30
N LEU A 172 5.63 -2.52 -8.30
CA LEU A 172 6.36 -1.56 -7.44
C LEU A 172 7.64 -2.14 -6.79
N PRO A 173 7.70 -3.44 -6.40
CA PRO A 173 8.93 -4.04 -5.89
C PRO A 173 10.16 -3.88 -6.80
N TYR A 174 9.99 -3.79 -8.11
CA TYR A 174 11.10 -3.54 -9.04
C TYR A 174 11.68 -2.13 -8.90
N ALA A 175 10.82 -1.14 -8.64
CA ALA A 175 11.27 0.23 -8.35
C ALA A 175 12.10 0.28 -7.06
N TYR A 176 11.67 -0.43 -6.00
CA TYR A 176 12.44 -0.56 -4.76
C TYR A 176 13.78 -1.25 -4.98
N GLN A 177 13.83 -2.31 -5.77
CA GLN A 177 15.09 -2.98 -6.11
C GLN A 177 16.05 -2.04 -6.83
N ALA A 178 15.56 -1.25 -7.78
CA ALA A 178 16.37 -0.27 -8.50
C ALA A 178 16.93 0.82 -7.55
N LEU A 179 16.11 1.29 -6.59
CA LEU A 179 16.56 2.24 -5.56
C LEU A 179 17.65 1.63 -4.68
N ILE A 180 17.45 0.41 -4.17
CA ILE A 180 18.41 -0.28 -3.30
C ILE A 180 19.71 -0.53 -4.05
N ALA A 181 19.65 -1.08 -5.27
CA ALA A 181 20.84 -1.32 -6.09
C ALA A 181 21.62 -0.04 -6.35
N TYR A 182 20.94 1.06 -6.68
CA TYR A 182 21.58 2.35 -6.89
C TYR A 182 22.25 2.86 -5.62
N MET A 183 21.57 2.75 -4.47
CA MET A 183 22.14 3.18 -3.19
C MET A 183 23.38 2.36 -2.81
N GLU A 184 23.35 1.04 -2.99
CA GLU A 184 24.48 0.14 -2.72
C GLU A 184 25.67 0.48 -3.63
N GLU A 185 25.44 0.66 -4.94
CA GLU A 185 26.48 1.00 -5.92
C GLU A 185 27.18 2.32 -5.60
N HIS A 186 26.43 3.30 -5.08
CA HIS A 186 26.95 4.64 -4.80
C HIS A 186 27.30 4.87 -3.33
N GLY A 187 27.17 3.86 -2.47
CA GLY A 187 27.53 3.93 -1.06
C GLY A 187 26.56 4.76 -0.20
N TYR A 188 25.30 4.90 -0.63
CA TYR A 188 24.26 5.57 0.15
C TYR A 188 23.62 4.63 1.16
N MET A 189 23.18 5.20 2.27
CA MET A 189 22.36 4.52 3.28
C MET A 189 21.05 5.27 3.47
N ALA A 190 19.97 4.53 3.71
CA ALA A 190 18.68 5.14 4.04
C ALA A 190 18.79 5.89 5.39
N ALA A 191 18.39 7.15 5.40
CA ALA A 191 18.37 8.01 6.58
C ALA A 191 16.98 8.10 7.24
N GLY A 192 15.96 7.54 6.59
CA GLY A 192 14.57 7.53 7.08
C GLY A 192 13.69 6.63 6.23
N GLU A 193 12.39 6.66 6.53
CA GLU A 193 11.42 5.85 5.83
C GLU A 193 11.24 6.30 4.38
N PRO A 194 11.06 5.35 3.42
CA PRO A 194 10.76 5.69 2.05
C PRO A 194 9.39 6.35 1.94
N ARG A 195 9.24 7.26 0.97
CA ARG A 195 7.98 7.92 0.66
C ARG A 195 7.43 7.39 -0.66
N GLU A 196 6.27 6.77 -0.63
CA GLU A 196 5.51 6.43 -1.84
C GLU A 196 4.60 7.60 -2.19
N VAL A 197 4.97 8.35 -3.24
CA VAL A 197 4.25 9.55 -3.68
C VAL A 197 3.28 9.17 -4.78
N TYR A 198 2.00 9.53 -4.63
CA TYR A 198 0.94 9.19 -5.56
C TYR A 198 0.64 10.39 -6.48
N ILE A 199 1.02 10.27 -7.74
CA ILE A 199 0.79 11.29 -8.78
C ILE A 199 -0.49 10.95 -9.55
N ASP A 200 -0.57 9.72 -10.02
CA ASP A 200 -1.72 9.19 -10.74
C ASP A 200 -2.19 7.86 -10.12
N GLY A 201 -3.48 7.61 -10.15
CA GLY A 201 -4.04 6.40 -9.57
C GLY A 201 -5.50 6.19 -9.97
N VAL A 202 -6.22 5.38 -9.23
CA VAL A 202 -7.64 5.06 -9.47
C VAL A 202 -8.56 6.29 -9.43
N TRP A 203 -8.11 7.39 -8.84
CA TRP A 203 -8.87 8.64 -8.73
C TRP A 203 -8.85 9.50 -9.99
N ASN A 204 -7.89 9.27 -10.91
CA ASN A 204 -7.70 10.09 -12.10
C ASN A 204 -7.30 9.32 -13.36
N LYS A 205 -7.16 7.99 -13.28
CA LYS A 205 -6.79 7.12 -14.42
C LYS A 205 -7.69 5.89 -14.50
N ASP A 206 -8.02 5.50 -15.72
CA ASP A 206 -8.92 4.38 -15.99
C ASP A 206 -8.26 3.02 -15.87
N THR A 207 -6.95 2.94 -16.04
CA THR A 207 -6.20 1.67 -16.02
C THR A 207 -4.91 1.78 -15.22
N SER A 208 -4.51 0.69 -14.57
CA SER A 208 -3.27 0.63 -13.79
C SER A 208 -2.00 0.88 -14.63
N ALA A 209 -2.03 0.63 -15.93
CA ALA A 209 -0.91 0.95 -16.83
C ALA A 209 -0.61 2.47 -16.94
N GLN A 210 -1.54 3.31 -16.50
CA GLN A 210 -1.42 4.78 -16.53
C GLN A 210 -1.04 5.39 -15.17
N TRP A 211 -1.02 4.58 -14.09
CA TRP A 211 -0.65 5.05 -12.75
C TRP A 211 0.82 5.46 -12.69
N LEU A 212 1.11 6.51 -11.92
CA LEU A 212 2.44 7.10 -11.74
C LEU A 212 2.66 7.49 -10.29
#